data_7eff895048029e6d39ec27d01a5cc8f9
#
_entry.id   7eff895048029e6d39ec27d01a5cc8f9
#
_cell.length_a   1.000
_cell.length_b   1.000
_cell.length_c   1.000
_cell.angle_alpha   90.00
_cell.angle_beta   90.00
_cell.angle_gamma   90.00
#
_symmetry.space_group_name_H-M   'P 1'
#
loop_
_entity.id
_entity.type
_entity.pdbx_description
1 polymer ?
#
loop_
_entity_poly.entity_id
_entity_poly.type
_entity_poly.pdbx_seq_one_letter_code
_entity_poly.pdbx_strand_id
1 'polypeptide(L)'
;MAGPSPNGSPEIFFRGSAYGHAQIGENKIVFSGRIDEIPGRHKPKDFSQTAKLLLEYLQEKKSFAGVKGQFIAIGIVDRTLRAHRSSFCGSSLYYGDRYISDNLFQLCRIENRQEISKQYVLNFVLDVPAWQFDGHLAPIDNLFRIQSNSTLEQTNRGFKLTNHPQEAFSLYECHQQTYNDAGKIILDHLRQTIQDDLSFCGNKKVFCELSGGLDSSFTAALVAQARPGTKAYAYSFPDQPSHQQSIIYAKSVASKFSIPLEIVNGNDINVPSVEDGIPIANEPADFFWQGALFGPVIKKICGTDSVVFTGFGADQILNRTSTVVVSLLRQNKFSYFIATLRAMARDADRSTMNFLWQSLLCALPKKIMLALMGIRAGEYRPFLPEELGDGLRHFQPIPWLNTGESFNARRSIASIFDQGELIQERYFKGCLAAPNLYYLSAPNVVWGGELGRDNIWQMHPFCDSRLITGTFRDISWHLVHDWNSLYKQALREAQIGILPEELRLRKRDDFSFDGFFLRFLRKNRDPLFEMALEASPLLESLFDKEQFENTFEQNIFGVQTIQTQKLNRFLGFAVWAKNFRKLLIESPRVDSLPEFT
;
A
#
# COMPACT_ATOMS: atom_id res chain seq x y z
N MET A 1 19.98 -6.47 -8.37
CA MET A 1 20.13 -5.68 -9.60
C MET A 1 20.42 -6.59 -10.77
N ALA A 2 20.01 -6.24 -11.96
CA ALA A 2 20.33 -7.00 -13.16
C ALA A 2 20.54 -6.03 -14.35
N GLY A 3 21.47 -6.38 -15.25
CA GLY A 3 21.80 -5.56 -16.41
C GLY A 3 22.92 -6.22 -17.23
N PRO A 4 23.37 -5.59 -18.31
CA PRO A 4 24.48 -6.10 -19.12
C PRO A 4 25.81 -6.02 -18.37
N SER A 5 26.61 -7.08 -18.48
CA SER A 5 28.00 -7.08 -18.08
C SER A 5 28.86 -6.23 -19.07
N PRO A 6 30.14 -5.96 -18.76
CA PRO A 6 31.07 -5.35 -19.72
C PRO A 6 31.13 -6.07 -21.06
N ASN A 7 30.86 -7.38 -21.07
CA ASN A 7 30.85 -8.22 -22.28
C ASN A 7 29.49 -8.25 -22.99
N GLY A 8 28.51 -7.44 -22.58
CA GLY A 8 27.18 -7.36 -23.17
C GLY A 8 26.20 -8.47 -22.79
N SER A 9 26.62 -9.46 -22.02
CA SER A 9 25.73 -10.52 -21.50
C SER A 9 24.95 -10.02 -20.28
N PRO A 10 23.69 -10.41 -20.08
CA PRO A 10 22.95 -10.04 -18.88
C PRO A 10 23.52 -10.72 -17.63
N GLU A 11 23.59 -9.98 -16.52
CA GLU A 11 24.03 -10.47 -15.21
C GLU A 11 23.07 -10.09 -14.10
N ILE A 12 23.03 -10.90 -13.03
CA ILE A 12 22.20 -10.65 -11.85
C ILE A 12 23.11 -10.48 -10.63
N PHE A 13 22.92 -9.36 -9.94
CA PHE A 13 23.61 -9.06 -8.69
C PHE A 13 22.56 -8.95 -7.58
N PHE A 14 22.75 -9.68 -6.48
CA PHE A 14 21.90 -9.57 -5.30
C PHE A 14 22.74 -9.63 -4.04
N ARG A 15 22.24 -9.01 -2.98
CA ARG A 15 22.90 -9.01 -1.66
C ARG A 15 21.85 -9.19 -0.58
N GLY A 16 22.08 -10.16 0.31
CA GLY A 16 21.30 -10.35 1.53
C GLY A 16 20.60 -11.70 1.63
N SER A 17 20.21 -12.05 2.84
CA SER A 17 19.56 -13.33 3.18
C SER A 17 18.05 -13.39 2.87
N ALA A 18 17.46 -12.27 2.46
CA ALA A 18 16.02 -12.18 2.13
C ALA A 18 15.69 -12.63 0.71
N TYR A 19 16.67 -13.20 -0.01
CA TYR A 19 16.53 -13.60 -1.40
C TYR A 19 16.76 -15.09 -1.57
N GLY A 20 15.84 -15.74 -2.28
CA GLY A 20 16.07 -17.06 -2.84
C GLY A 20 16.79 -16.94 -4.18
N HIS A 21 17.79 -17.77 -4.43
CA HIS A 21 18.51 -17.80 -5.70
C HIS A 21 18.81 -19.22 -6.17
N ALA A 22 18.90 -19.40 -7.48
CA ALA A 22 19.36 -20.64 -8.10
C ALA A 22 20.08 -20.37 -9.42
N GLN A 23 20.98 -21.27 -9.77
CA GLN A 23 21.68 -21.28 -11.05
C GLN A 23 21.69 -22.70 -11.63
N ILE A 24 21.36 -22.85 -12.91
CA ILE A 24 21.43 -24.10 -13.68
C ILE A 24 22.08 -23.77 -15.03
N GLY A 25 23.35 -24.15 -15.19
CA GLY A 25 24.14 -23.73 -16.36
C GLY A 25 24.29 -22.21 -16.43
N GLU A 26 23.95 -21.62 -17.57
CA GLU A 26 23.94 -20.16 -17.77
C GLU A 26 22.68 -19.47 -17.22
N ASN A 27 21.64 -20.24 -16.89
CA ASN A 27 20.38 -19.72 -16.41
C ASN A 27 20.45 -19.42 -14.91
N LYS A 28 19.96 -18.27 -14.51
CA LYS A 28 20.00 -17.78 -13.12
C LYS A 28 18.67 -17.17 -12.74
N ILE A 29 18.31 -17.26 -11.47
CA ILE A 29 17.15 -16.55 -10.90
C ILE A 29 17.44 -16.07 -9.49
N VAL A 30 16.88 -14.93 -9.16
CA VAL A 30 16.77 -14.42 -7.80
C VAL A 30 15.34 -13.95 -7.57
N PHE A 31 14.80 -14.17 -6.38
CA PHE A 31 13.50 -13.65 -6.00
C PHE A 31 13.50 -13.22 -4.53
N SER A 32 12.58 -12.32 -4.20
CA SER A 32 12.28 -11.93 -2.82
C SER A 32 10.76 -11.95 -2.61
N GLY A 33 10.35 -12.31 -1.40
CA GLY A 33 8.95 -12.50 -1.05
C GLY A 33 8.54 -13.96 -1.01
N ARG A 34 7.23 -14.22 -0.86
CA ARG A 34 6.68 -15.56 -0.70
C ARG A 34 6.08 -16.06 -2.01
N ILE A 35 6.49 -17.27 -2.44
CA ILE A 35 5.89 -18.02 -3.55
C ILE A 35 5.06 -19.16 -2.97
N ASP A 36 3.77 -19.15 -3.22
CA ASP A 36 2.80 -20.11 -2.68
C ASP A 36 2.63 -21.32 -3.59
N GLU A 37 2.65 -21.12 -4.91
CA GLU A 37 2.42 -22.17 -5.90
C GLU A 37 3.22 -21.89 -7.18
N ILE A 38 3.94 -22.92 -7.63
CA ILE A 38 4.52 -22.99 -8.97
C ILE A 38 3.75 -24.08 -9.72
N PRO A 39 3.04 -23.77 -10.83
CA PRO A 39 2.16 -24.74 -11.49
C PRO A 39 2.90 -26.03 -11.89
N GLY A 40 2.30 -27.17 -11.53
CA GLY A 40 2.88 -28.48 -11.81
C GLY A 40 4.08 -28.88 -10.94
N ARG A 41 4.37 -28.13 -9.89
CA ARG A 41 5.44 -28.42 -8.93
C ARG A 41 4.88 -28.71 -7.53
N HIS A 42 5.61 -29.52 -6.75
CA HIS A 42 5.29 -29.70 -5.34
C HIS A 42 5.59 -28.43 -4.54
N LYS A 43 4.92 -28.27 -3.41
CA LYS A 43 5.15 -27.10 -2.52
C LYS A 43 6.61 -27.07 -2.05
N PRO A 44 7.35 -25.98 -2.30
CA PRO A 44 8.75 -25.87 -1.90
C PRO A 44 8.89 -25.79 -0.37
N LYS A 45 10.02 -26.25 0.15
CA LYS A 45 10.30 -26.31 1.59
C LYS A 45 11.07 -25.08 2.10
N ASP A 46 11.86 -24.47 1.25
CA ASP A 46 12.73 -23.33 1.57
C ASP A 46 13.00 -22.45 0.34
N PHE A 47 13.67 -21.34 0.55
CA PHE A 47 14.02 -20.39 -0.50
C PHE A 47 14.85 -21.00 -1.64
N SER A 48 15.83 -21.83 -1.31
CA SER A 48 16.73 -22.43 -2.31
C SER A 48 15.98 -23.41 -3.22
N GLN A 49 15.14 -24.26 -2.61
CA GLN A 49 14.28 -25.17 -3.37
C GLN A 49 13.26 -24.41 -4.21
N THR A 50 12.68 -23.33 -3.67
CA THR A 50 11.75 -22.46 -4.40
C THR A 50 12.42 -21.86 -5.63
N ALA A 51 13.63 -21.30 -5.47
CA ALA A 51 14.38 -20.72 -6.58
C ALA A 51 14.70 -21.74 -7.66
N LYS A 52 15.11 -22.95 -7.27
CA LYS A 52 15.40 -24.04 -8.20
C LYS A 52 14.17 -24.45 -9.00
N LEU A 53 13.05 -24.71 -8.32
CA LEU A 53 11.80 -25.10 -8.97
C LEU A 53 11.25 -23.99 -9.88
N LEU A 54 11.40 -22.74 -9.49
CA LEU A 54 10.99 -21.59 -10.30
C LEU A 54 11.86 -21.49 -11.56
N LEU A 55 13.18 -21.68 -11.45
CA LEU A 55 14.09 -21.65 -12.58
C LEU A 55 13.80 -22.79 -13.56
N GLU A 56 13.62 -24.02 -13.07
CA GLU A 56 13.22 -25.18 -13.88
C GLU A 56 11.90 -24.94 -14.62
N TYR A 57 10.91 -24.36 -13.92
CA TYR A 57 9.62 -24.01 -14.51
C TYR A 57 9.75 -23.01 -15.67
N LEU A 58 10.59 -21.96 -15.50
CA LEU A 58 10.81 -20.96 -16.54
C LEU A 58 11.59 -21.50 -17.73
N GLN A 59 12.50 -22.47 -17.53
CA GLN A 59 13.23 -23.17 -18.61
C GLN A 59 12.29 -23.98 -19.52
N GLU A 60 11.14 -24.43 -19.02
CA GLU A 60 10.09 -25.06 -19.82
C GLU A 60 9.30 -24.07 -20.68
N LYS A 61 9.81 -22.84 -20.89
CA LYS A 61 9.13 -21.75 -21.61
C LYS A 61 7.81 -21.29 -20.98
N LYS A 62 7.68 -21.50 -19.67
CA LYS A 62 6.55 -21.02 -18.89
C LYS A 62 6.74 -19.55 -18.51
N SER A 63 5.66 -18.92 -18.08
CA SER A 63 5.64 -17.51 -17.69
C SER A 63 5.51 -17.34 -16.17
N PHE A 64 6.12 -16.30 -15.62
CA PHE A 64 5.88 -15.89 -14.23
C PHE A 64 4.40 -15.67 -13.90
N ALA A 65 3.58 -15.29 -14.88
CA ALA A 65 2.15 -15.02 -14.67
C ALA A 65 1.36 -16.22 -14.11
N GLY A 66 1.86 -17.45 -14.29
CA GLY A 66 1.23 -18.64 -13.70
C GLY A 66 1.62 -18.90 -12.24
N VAL A 67 2.64 -18.21 -11.73
CA VAL A 67 3.17 -18.42 -10.37
C VAL A 67 2.37 -17.60 -9.37
N LYS A 68 1.86 -18.23 -8.30
CA LYS A 68 1.10 -17.55 -7.26
C LYS A 68 1.98 -17.20 -6.06
N GLY A 69 1.70 -16.05 -5.45
CA GLY A 69 2.41 -15.55 -4.28
C GLY A 69 2.54 -14.04 -4.28
N GLN A 70 3.29 -13.53 -3.34
CA GLN A 70 3.62 -12.10 -3.19
C GLN A 70 5.14 -11.95 -3.28
N PHE A 71 5.64 -11.78 -4.50
CA PHE A 71 7.08 -11.79 -4.75
C PHE A 71 7.48 -10.85 -5.89
N ILE A 72 8.75 -10.50 -5.89
CA ILE A 72 9.47 -9.96 -7.04
C ILE A 72 10.51 -11.00 -7.46
N ALA A 73 10.75 -11.12 -8.76
CA ALA A 73 11.77 -12.02 -9.29
C ALA A 73 12.51 -11.40 -10.47
N ILE A 74 13.81 -11.70 -10.59
CA ILE A 74 14.64 -11.37 -11.73
C ILE A 74 15.34 -12.66 -12.16
N GLY A 75 15.24 -13.00 -13.44
CA GLY A 75 15.85 -14.21 -13.99
C GLY A 75 16.52 -13.97 -15.33
N ILE A 76 17.58 -14.71 -15.59
CA ILE A 76 18.19 -14.87 -16.91
C ILE A 76 17.88 -16.31 -17.34
N VAL A 77 17.04 -16.45 -18.34
CA VAL A 77 16.64 -17.72 -18.90
C VAL A 77 16.83 -17.68 -20.41
N ASP A 78 17.59 -18.61 -20.95
CA ASP A 78 17.95 -18.68 -22.36
C ASP A 78 18.56 -17.35 -22.85
N ARG A 79 19.47 -16.79 -22.07
CA ARG A 79 20.15 -15.48 -22.30
C ARG A 79 19.21 -14.27 -22.32
N THR A 80 17.94 -14.42 -21.94
CA THR A 80 16.98 -13.34 -21.88
C THR A 80 16.77 -12.91 -20.42
N LEU A 81 16.98 -11.63 -20.14
CA LEU A 81 16.70 -11.03 -18.84
C LEU A 81 15.19 -10.77 -18.71
N ARG A 82 14.60 -11.33 -17.66
CA ARG A 82 13.18 -11.16 -17.31
C ARG A 82 13.05 -10.75 -15.86
N ALA A 83 12.13 -9.83 -15.59
CA ALA A 83 11.77 -9.46 -14.22
C ALA A 83 10.26 -9.48 -14.06
N HIS A 84 9.80 -9.87 -12.88
CA HIS A 84 8.37 -9.96 -12.58
C HIS A 84 8.06 -9.38 -11.20
N ARG A 85 6.94 -8.67 -11.13
CA ARG A 85 6.31 -8.28 -9.88
C ARG A 85 4.92 -8.91 -9.82
N SER A 86 4.69 -9.74 -8.81
CA SER A 86 3.39 -10.39 -8.62
C SER A 86 2.32 -9.41 -8.15
N SER A 87 1.05 -9.87 -8.16
CA SER A 87 -0.08 -9.10 -7.62
C SER A 87 0.07 -8.83 -6.14
N PHE A 88 -0.37 -7.64 -5.70
CA PHE A 88 -0.37 -7.22 -4.28
C PHE A 88 0.99 -7.37 -3.58
N CYS A 89 2.08 -7.38 -4.34
CA CYS A 89 3.42 -7.41 -3.77
C CYS A 89 3.82 -6.03 -3.24
N GLY A 90 4.17 -5.96 -1.95
CA GLY A 90 4.63 -4.73 -1.31
C GLY A 90 6.02 -4.26 -1.74
N SER A 91 6.79 -5.09 -2.44
CA SER A 91 8.11 -4.74 -2.97
C SER A 91 7.98 -4.19 -4.38
N SER A 92 8.81 -3.19 -4.72
CA SER A 92 8.87 -2.60 -6.05
C SER A 92 10.11 -3.07 -6.81
N LEU A 93 10.00 -3.14 -8.14
CA LEU A 93 11.12 -3.27 -9.06
C LEU A 93 11.13 -2.06 -9.99
N TYR A 94 12.32 -1.49 -10.19
CA TYR A 94 12.55 -0.34 -11.05
C TYR A 94 13.43 -0.75 -12.22
N TYR A 95 13.28 -0.06 -13.35
CA TYR A 95 14.13 -0.26 -14.51
C TYR A 95 14.41 1.06 -15.21
N GLY A 96 15.58 1.12 -15.83
CA GLY A 96 16.01 2.20 -16.71
C GLY A 96 16.23 1.68 -18.13
N ASP A 97 17.20 2.23 -18.83
CA ASP A 97 17.51 1.82 -20.20
C ASP A 97 18.17 0.43 -20.25
N ARG A 98 18.97 0.09 -19.24
CA ARG A 98 19.83 -1.11 -19.25
C ARG A 98 19.68 -1.99 -18.02
N TYR A 99 19.31 -1.43 -16.87
CA TYR A 99 19.37 -2.12 -15.58
C TYR A 99 18.00 -2.21 -14.93
N ILE A 100 17.87 -3.24 -14.09
CA ILE A 100 16.69 -3.48 -13.25
C ILE A 100 17.17 -3.60 -11.80
N SER A 101 16.47 -2.98 -10.86
CA SER A 101 16.79 -3.04 -9.43
C SER A 101 15.54 -2.92 -8.56
N ASP A 102 15.58 -3.53 -7.39
CA ASP A 102 14.66 -3.25 -6.29
C ASP A 102 15.10 -2.03 -5.44
N ASN A 103 16.26 -1.47 -5.75
CA ASN A 103 16.81 -0.29 -5.10
C ASN A 103 16.93 0.87 -6.09
N LEU A 104 16.07 1.88 -5.95
CA LEU A 104 16.03 3.04 -6.83
C LEU A 104 17.32 3.85 -6.77
N PHE A 105 17.95 4.01 -5.57
CA PHE A 105 19.19 4.79 -5.44
C PHE A 105 20.34 4.16 -6.20
N GLN A 106 20.47 2.85 -6.15
CA GLN A 106 21.49 2.13 -6.91
C GLN A 106 21.24 2.24 -8.41
N LEU A 107 19.98 2.13 -8.84
CA LEU A 107 19.61 2.27 -10.24
C LEU A 107 19.95 3.68 -10.77
N CYS A 108 19.62 4.73 -10.00
CA CYS A 108 19.96 6.12 -10.33
C CYS A 108 21.45 6.31 -10.59
N ARG A 109 22.30 5.71 -9.76
CA ARG A 109 23.75 5.83 -9.91
C ARG A 109 24.28 5.14 -11.16
N ILE A 110 23.82 3.92 -11.42
CA ILE A 110 24.30 3.13 -12.55
C ILE A 110 23.79 3.69 -13.87
N GLU A 111 22.53 4.12 -13.90
CA GLU A 111 21.94 4.76 -15.10
C GLU A 111 22.32 6.24 -15.22
N ASN A 112 23.07 6.80 -14.24
CA ASN A 112 23.44 8.22 -14.16
C ASN A 112 22.20 9.15 -14.26
N ARG A 113 21.14 8.83 -13.54
CA ARG A 113 19.88 9.57 -13.49
C ARG A 113 19.72 10.24 -12.13
N GLN A 114 19.50 11.56 -12.12
CA GLN A 114 19.42 12.33 -10.86
C GLN A 114 18.26 13.32 -10.85
N GLU A 115 17.66 13.58 -12.01
CA GLU A 115 16.57 14.54 -12.13
C GLU A 115 15.26 13.95 -11.58
N ILE A 116 14.65 14.68 -10.66
CA ILE A 116 13.35 14.30 -10.09
C ILE A 116 12.26 14.56 -11.13
N SER A 117 11.41 13.59 -11.36
CA SER A 117 10.31 13.68 -12.32
C SER A 117 9.21 14.64 -11.82
N LYS A 118 9.06 15.78 -12.48
CA LYS A 118 8.00 16.75 -12.21
C LYS A 118 6.61 16.12 -12.35
N GLN A 119 6.45 15.26 -13.35
CA GLN A 119 5.19 14.54 -13.55
C GLN A 119 4.87 13.62 -12.37
N TYR A 120 5.89 12.91 -11.83
CA TYR A 120 5.71 12.09 -10.64
C TYR A 120 5.30 12.95 -9.43
N VAL A 121 6.00 14.06 -9.20
CA VAL A 121 5.72 14.96 -8.08
C VAL A 121 4.27 15.46 -8.12
N LEU A 122 3.85 15.95 -9.27
CA LEU A 122 2.50 16.47 -9.45
C LEU A 122 1.45 15.38 -9.18
N ASN A 123 1.65 14.19 -9.72
CA ASN A 123 0.76 13.06 -9.50
C ASN A 123 0.73 12.64 -8.02
N PHE A 124 1.87 12.61 -7.36
CA PHE A 124 1.99 12.25 -5.95
C PHE A 124 1.27 13.26 -5.05
N VAL A 125 1.43 14.57 -5.32
CA VAL A 125 0.80 15.65 -4.53
C VAL A 125 -0.70 15.72 -4.78
N LEU A 126 -1.15 15.52 -6.01
CA LEU A 126 -2.57 15.52 -6.38
C LEU A 126 -3.36 14.35 -5.78
N ASP A 127 -2.67 13.39 -5.21
CA ASP A 127 -3.29 12.26 -4.52
C ASP A 127 -3.96 11.23 -5.42
N VAL A 128 -3.13 10.43 -6.03
CA VAL A 128 -3.60 9.24 -6.75
C VAL A 128 -2.96 8.02 -6.14
N PRO A 129 -3.54 7.49 -5.06
CA PRO A 129 -2.99 6.33 -4.39
C PRO A 129 -2.75 5.15 -5.34
N ALA A 130 -3.71 4.88 -6.23
CA ALA A 130 -3.57 3.86 -7.25
C ALA A 130 -2.33 4.09 -8.11
N TRP A 131 -2.05 5.32 -8.46
CA TRP A 131 -0.90 5.69 -9.27
C TRP A 131 0.41 5.51 -8.51
N GLN A 132 0.45 5.91 -7.25
CA GLN A 132 1.64 5.78 -6.41
C GLN A 132 2.09 4.32 -6.28
N PHE A 133 1.14 3.39 -6.16
CA PHE A 133 1.44 2.00 -5.84
C PHE A 133 1.50 1.08 -7.04
N ASP A 134 0.82 1.40 -8.12
CA ASP A 134 0.78 0.59 -9.34
C ASP A 134 1.05 1.37 -10.63
N GLY A 135 1.38 2.67 -10.53
CA GLY A 135 1.84 3.46 -11.67
C GLY A 135 3.20 2.99 -12.19
N HIS A 136 3.47 3.28 -13.45
CA HIS A 136 4.74 2.89 -14.08
C HIS A 136 5.86 3.92 -13.91
N LEU A 137 5.56 5.17 -13.54
CA LEU A 137 6.57 6.19 -13.33
C LEU A 137 7.28 5.99 -11.98
N ALA A 138 8.58 6.12 -11.97
CA ALA A 138 9.38 6.26 -10.76
C ALA A 138 9.57 7.75 -10.41
N PRO A 139 10.02 8.09 -9.19
CA PRO A 139 10.28 9.48 -8.79
C PRO A 139 11.36 10.20 -9.61
N ILE A 140 12.13 9.47 -10.38
CA ILE A 140 13.27 9.97 -11.16
C ILE A 140 12.96 9.87 -12.65
N ASP A 141 13.29 10.93 -13.40
CA ASP A 141 13.05 10.97 -14.83
C ASP A 141 13.78 9.85 -15.59
N ASN A 142 13.06 9.28 -16.56
CA ASN A 142 13.52 8.15 -17.37
C ASN A 142 13.83 6.86 -16.58
N LEU A 143 13.35 6.78 -15.34
CA LEU A 143 13.25 5.51 -14.63
C LEU A 143 11.77 5.13 -14.45
N PHE A 144 11.53 3.83 -14.47
CA PHE A 144 10.18 3.28 -14.47
C PHE A 144 10.03 2.20 -13.40
N ARG A 145 8.80 1.97 -12.98
CA ARG A 145 8.44 0.89 -12.08
C ARG A 145 7.77 -0.26 -12.84
N ILE A 146 8.10 -1.48 -12.49
CA ILE A 146 7.34 -2.63 -12.96
C ILE A 146 6.01 -2.65 -12.20
N GLN A 147 4.92 -2.58 -12.96
CA GLN A 147 3.57 -2.60 -12.39
C GLN A 147 3.26 -3.97 -11.77
N SER A 148 2.27 -3.99 -10.89
CA SER A 148 1.76 -5.21 -10.27
C SER A 148 1.28 -6.21 -11.34
N ASN A 149 1.52 -7.50 -11.13
CA ASN A 149 1.21 -8.58 -12.08
C ASN A 149 1.76 -8.34 -13.50
N SER A 150 2.99 -7.89 -13.59
CA SER A 150 3.62 -7.57 -14.87
C SER A 150 5.01 -8.18 -14.98
N THR A 151 5.36 -8.54 -16.20
CA THR A 151 6.69 -9.06 -16.55
C THR A 151 7.38 -8.08 -17.49
N LEU A 152 8.60 -7.71 -17.14
CA LEU A 152 9.53 -6.98 -17.98
C LEU A 152 10.48 -7.97 -18.65
N GLU A 153 10.67 -7.85 -19.95
CA GLU A 153 11.57 -8.72 -20.72
C GLU A 153 12.53 -7.88 -21.56
N GLN A 154 13.80 -8.23 -21.52
CA GLN A 154 14.82 -7.62 -22.37
C GLN A 154 14.64 -8.09 -23.81
N THR A 155 14.65 -7.15 -24.73
CA THR A 155 14.58 -7.38 -26.18
C THR A 155 15.74 -6.68 -26.88
N ASN A 156 15.93 -6.93 -28.16
CA ASN A 156 16.94 -6.25 -28.97
C ASN A 156 16.69 -4.72 -29.10
N ARG A 157 15.49 -4.24 -28.70
CA ARG A 157 15.09 -2.82 -28.77
C ARG A 157 14.95 -2.16 -27.39
N GLY A 158 15.46 -2.81 -26.34
CA GLY A 158 15.29 -2.38 -24.96
C GLY A 158 14.31 -3.26 -24.20
N PHE A 159 13.68 -2.74 -23.16
CA PHE A 159 12.75 -3.50 -22.32
C PHE A 159 11.32 -3.44 -22.87
N LYS A 160 10.63 -4.58 -22.79
CA LYS A 160 9.20 -4.70 -23.08
C LYS A 160 8.45 -5.10 -21.82
N LEU A 161 7.53 -4.27 -21.36
CA LEU A 161 6.63 -4.57 -20.26
C LEU A 161 5.37 -5.28 -20.78
N THR A 162 5.03 -6.41 -20.18
CA THR A 162 3.80 -7.16 -20.45
C THR A 162 2.98 -7.23 -19.18
N ASN A 163 1.81 -6.60 -19.19
CA ASN A 163 0.84 -6.69 -18.12
C ASN A 163 0.03 -7.98 -18.28
N HIS A 164 -0.03 -8.79 -17.22
CA HIS A 164 -0.83 -10.01 -17.24
C HIS A 164 -2.25 -9.70 -16.76
N PRO A 165 -3.27 -10.26 -17.40
CA PRO A 165 -4.63 -10.13 -16.92
C PRO A 165 -4.73 -10.74 -15.53
N GLN A 166 -5.33 -10.01 -14.60
CA GLN A 166 -5.79 -10.59 -13.35
C GLN A 166 -7.19 -11.16 -13.53
N GLU A 167 -7.54 -12.16 -12.70
CA GLU A 167 -8.93 -12.54 -12.56
C GLU A 167 -9.70 -11.28 -12.16
N ALA A 168 -10.59 -10.83 -13.03
CA ALA A 168 -11.39 -9.66 -12.76
C ALA A 168 -12.41 -10.02 -11.67
N PHE A 169 -12.32 -9.32 -10.56
CA PHE A 169 -13.31 -9.46 -9.50
C PHE A 169 -14.65 -8.89 -9.98
N SER A 170 -15.68 -9.70 -9.88
CA SER A 170 -17.07 -9.28 -10.04
C SER A 170 -17.76 -9.25 -8.68
N LEU A 171 -18.88 -8.56 -8.57
CA LEU A 171 -19.71 -8.68 -7.38
C LEU A 171 -20.30 -10.11 -7.34
N TYR A 172 -19.65 -11.02 -6.65
CA TYR A 172 -20.17 -12.36 -6.42
C TYR A 172 -21.45 -12.27 -5.59
N GLU A 173 -22.46 -13.01 -5.99
CA GLU A 173 -23.78 -12.98 -5.35
C GLU A 173 -24.28 -14.40 -5.09
N CYS A 174 -24.53 -14.69 -3.83
CA CYS A 174 -25.19 -15.91 -3.37
C CYS A 174 -26.18 -15.57 -2.26
N HIS A 175 -27.47 -15.55 -2.58
CA HIS A 175 -28.52 -15.17 -1.64
C HIS A 175 -28.68 -16.10 -0.44
N GLN A 176 -28.21 -17.35 -0.57
CA GLN A 176 -28.29 -18.34 0.52
C GLN A 176 -27.12 -18.27 1.47
N GLN A 177 -26.05 -17.53 1.13
CA GLN A 177 -24.87 -17.41 1.97
C GLN A 177 -25.17 -16.55 3.20
N THR A 178 -24.76 -17.05 4.36
CA THR A 178 -24.92 -16.37 5.64
C THR A 178 -23.64 -15.67 6.08
N TYR A 179 -23.73 -14.79 7.07
CA TYR A 179 -22.54 -14.20 7.72
C TYR A 179 -21.64 -15.26 8.35
N ASN A 180 -22.22 -16.35 8.90
CA ASN A 180 -21.44 -17.45 9.45
C ASN A 180 -20.60 -18.15 8.37
N ASP A 181 -21.14 -18.31 7.15
CA ASP A 181 -20.39 -18.90 6.03
C ASP A 181 -19.26 -17.96 5.59
N ALA A 182 -19.53 -16.67 5.49
CA ALA A 182 -18.52 -15.66 5.19
C ALA A 182 -17.42 -15.62 6.27
N GLY A 183 -17.79 -15.69 7.54
CA GLY A 183 -16.87 -15.76 8.67
C GLY A 183 -15.95 -16.97 8.61
N LYS A 184 -16.47 -18.16 8.28
CA LYS A 184 -15.67 -19.37 8.09
C LYS A 184 -14.66 -19.22 6.97
N ILE A 185 -15.06 -18.70 5.81
CA ILE A 185 -14.17 -18.46 4.66
C ILE A 185 -13.03 -17.53 5.08
N ILE A 186 -13.33 -16.41 5.73
CA ILE A 186 -12.31 -15.46 6.22
C ILE A 186 -11.35 -16.13 7.20
N LEU A 187 -11.88 -16.87 8.17
CA LEU A 187 -11.07 -17.53 9.19
C LEU A 187 -10.12 -18.57 8.59
N ASP A 188 -10.62 -19.39 7.67
CA ASP A 188 -9.83 -20.45 7.04
C ASP A 188 -8.69 -19.87 6.19
N HIS A 189 -8.98 -18.82 5.40
CA HIS A 189 -7.95 -18.13 4.65
C HIS A 189 -6.89 -17.48 5.54
N LEU A 190 -7.30 -16.79 6.61
CA LEU A 190 -6.36 -16.14 7.53
C LEU A 190 -5.49 -17.17 8.27
N ARG A 191 -6.06 -18.27 8.72
CA ARG A 191 -5.30 -19.35 9.38
C ARG A 191 -4.25 -19.92 8.43
N GLN A 192 -4.64 -20.22 7.20
CA GLN A 192 -3.70 -20.74 6.19
C GLN A 192 -2.60 -19.73 5.89
N THR A 193 -2.95 -18.45 5.68
CA THR A 193 -1.99 -17.39 5.42
C THR A 193 -0.98 -17.23 6.56
N ILE A 194 -1.46 -17.18 7.81
CA ILE A 194 -0.60 -17.05 9.00
C ILE A 194 0.33 -18.26 9.16
N GLN A 195 -0.15 -19.47 8.89
CA GLN A 195 0.68 -20.68 8.93
C GLN A 195 1.79 -20.63 7.86
N ASP A 196 1.46 -20.20 6.65
CA ASP A 196 2.42 -20.06 5.56
C ASP A 196 3.44 -18.95 5.84
N ASP A 197 3.00 -17.80 6.38
CA ASP A 197 3.85 -16.70 6.80
C ASP A 197 4.81 -17.12 7.92
N LEU A 198 4.33 -17.83 8.94
CA LEU A 198 5.15 -18.35 10.03
C LEU A 198 6.17 -19.38 9.54
N SER A 199 5.77 -20.24 8.59
CA SER A 199 6.66 -21.20 7.95
C SER A 199 7.74 -20.48 7.14
N PHE A 200 7.38 -19.44 6.40
CA PHE A 200 8.28 -18.59 5.64
C PHE A 200 9.28 -17.86 6.53
N CYS A 201 8.83 -17.33 7.69
CA CYS A 201 9.69 -16.64 8.64
C CYS A 201 10.67 -17.55 9.39
N GLY A 202 10.48 -18.85 9.38
CA GLY A 202 11.36 -19.81 10.02
C GLY A 202 11.50 -19.57 11.53
N ASN A 203 12.74 -19.44 12.01
CA ASN A 203 13.05 -19.32 13.42
C ASN A 203 13.10 -17.86 13.94
N LYS A 204 12.68 -16.87 13.13
CA LYS A 204 12.65 -15.47 13.57
C LYS A 204 11.78 -15.29 14.81
N LYS A 205 12.14 -14.29 15.64
CA LYS A 205 11.29 -13.88 16.76
C LYS A 205 9.99 -13.27 16.24
N VAL A 206 8.85 -13.72 16.79
CA VAL A 206 7.53 -13.29 16.33
C VAL A 206 6.94 -12.27 17.27
N PHE A 207 6.53 -11.15 16.69
CA PHE A 207 5.81 -10.08 17.38
C PHE A 207 4.50 -9.78 16.66
N CYS A 208 3.54 -9.21 17.38
CA CYS A 208 2.30 -8.67 16.83
C CYS A 208 2.11 -7.22 17.27
N GLU A 209 1.64 -6.40 16.35
CA GLU A 209 1.04 -5.12 16.72
C GLU A 209 -0.37 -5.41 17.24
N LEU A 210 -0.66 -5.04 18.50
CA LEU A 210 -1.92 -5.33 19.19
C LEU A 210 -2.56 -4.04 19.67
N SER A 211 -3.16 -3.28 18.78
CA SER A 211 -3.75 -1.96 19.07
C SER A 211 -5.05 -2.04 19.89
N GLY A 212 -5.66 -3.23 20.07
CA GLY A 212 -7.00 -3.38 20.64
C GLY A 212 -8.12 -3.12 19.64
N GLY A 213 -7.80 -2.89 18.36
CA GLY A 213 -8.75 -2.90 17.24
C GLY A 213 -9.12 -4.32 16.83
N LEU A 214 -10.22 -4.47 16.07
CA LEU A 214 -10.71 -5.78 15.61
C LEU A 214 -9.65 -6.56 14.82
N ASP A 215 -8.99 -5.88 13.88
CA ASP A 215 -8.10 -6.49 12.90
C ASP A 215 -6.79 -6.96 13.53
N SER A 216 -6.10 -6.05 14.22
CA SER A 216 -4.83 -6.37 14.91
C SER A 216 -5.00 -7.40 16.01
N SER A 217 -6.11 -7.32 16.75
CA SER A 217 -6.44 -8.29 17.81
C SER A 217 -6.71 -9.69 17.24
N PHE A 218 -7.39 -9.76 16.10
CA PHE A 218 -7.67 -11.04 15.46
C PHE A 218 -6.40 -11.67 14.90
N THR A 219 -5.56 -10.87 14.22
CA THR A 219 -4.25 -11.31 13.75
C THR A 219 -3.39 -11.82 14.91
N ALA A 220 -3.27 -11.05 15.99
CA ALA A 220 -2.46 -11.44 17.15
C ALA A 220 -2.96 -12.73 17.82
N ALA A 221 -4.27 -12.90 17.94
CA ALA A 221 -4.88 -14.11 18.48
C ALA A 221 -4.56 -15.35 17.64
N LEU A 222 -4.71 -15.25 16.31
CA LEU A 222 -4.41 -16.37 15.40
C LEU A 222 -2.92 -16.70 15.34
N VAL A 223 -2.06 -15.69 15.34
CA VAL A 223 -0.60 -15.88 15.37
C VAL A 223 -0.17 -16.55 16.67
N ALA A 224 -0.68 -16.11 17.83
CA ALA A 224 -0.36 -16.72 19.12
C ALA A 224 -0.86 -18.18 19.22
N GLN A 225 -2.02 -18.50 18.64
CA GLN A 225 -2.50 -19.89 18.53
C GLN A 225 -1.57 -20.78 17.68
N ALA A 226 -1.06 -20.23 16.57
CA ALA A 226 -0.19 -20.97 15.65
C ALA A 226 1.26 -21.05 16.13
N ARG A 227 1.73 -20.05 16.91
CA ARG A 227 3.10 -19.98 17.43
C ARG A 227 3.13 -19.51 18.88
N PRO A 228 3.13 -20.44 19.85
CA PRO A 228 3.30 -20.12 21.25
C PRO A 228 4.62 -19.34 21.51
N GLY A 229 4.59 -18.39 22.45
CA GLY A 229 5.73 -17.52 22.73
C GLY A 229 5.79 -16.25 21.88
N THR A 230 4.80 -16.03 21.02
CA THR A 230 4.58 -14.73 20.33
C THR A 230 4.46 -13.62 21.35
N LYS A 231 5.13 -12.49 21.09
CA LYS A 231 5.03 -11.26 21.89
C LYS A 231 4.19 -10.22 21.16
N ALA A 232 3.71 -9.22 21.89
CA ALA A 232 2.98 -8.11 21.27
C ALA A 232 3.39 -6.76 21.86
N TYR A 233 3.12 -5.69 21.10
CA TYR A 233 3.22 -4.33 21.59
C TYR A 233 1.99 -3.52 21.20
N ALA A 234 1.71 -2.48 21.98
CA ALA A 234 0.62 -1.53 21.74
C ALA A 234 1.07 -0.10 22.06
N TYR A 235 0.57 0.86 21.30
CA TYR A 235 0.75 2.27 21.64
C TYR A 235 -0.40 2.76 22.50
N SER A 236 -0.08 3.45 23.58
CA SER A 236 -1.04 4.06 24.50
C SER A 236 -0.93 5.58 24.46
N PHE A 237 -2.06 6.25 24.36
CA PHE A 237 -2.17 7.70 24.44
C PHE A 237 -3.07 8.04 25.61
N PRO A 238 -2.51 8.23 26.82
CA PRO A 238 -3.30 8.42 28.03
C PRO A 238 -4.30 9.57 27.96
N ASP A 239 -3.99 10.60 27.16
CA ASP A 239 -4.80 11.79 27.02
C ASP A 239 -6.01 11.61 26.08
N GLN A 240 -6.12 10.45 25.42
CA GLN A 240 -7.23 10.14 24.51
C GLN A 240 -8.11 9.00 25.06
N PRO A 241 -9.38 9.24 25.40
CA PRO A 241 -10.27 8.22 25.98
C PRO A 241 -10.45 6.97 25.10
N SER A 242 -10.52 7.14 23.78
CA SER A 242 -10.63 6.01 22.83
C SER A 242 -9.41 5.09 22.89
N HIS A 243 -8.22 5.63 23.12
CA HIS A 243 -7.01 4.84 23.29
C HIS A 243 -6.97 4.08 24.60
N GLN A 244 -7.46 4.68 25.68
CA GLN A 244 -7.55 3.97 26.97
C GLN A 244 -8.41 2.73 26.84
N GLN A 245 -9.57 2.83 26.19
CA GLN A 245 -10.46 1.70 25.93
C GLN A 245 -9.79 0.64 25.03
N SER A 246 -9.07 1.08 24.01
CA SER A 246 -8.33 0.18 23.12
C SER A 246 -7.24 -0.61 23.86
N ILE A 247 -6.53 0.00 24.80
CA ILE A 247 -5.55 -0.69 25.65
C ILE A 247 -6.19 -1.73 26.57
N ILE A 248 -7.41 -1.47 27.08
CA ILE A 248 -8.16 -2.46 27.85
C ILE A 248 -8.44 -3.69 27.00
N TYR A 249 -8.88 -3.50 25.76
CA TYR A 249 -9.10 -4.60 24.83
C TYR A 249 -7.80 -5.33 24.45
N ALA A 250 -6.71 -4.61 24.20
CA ALA A 250 -5.42 -5.22 23.94
C ALA A 250 -4.95 -6.11 25.09
N LYS A 251 -5.08 -5.64 26.34
CA LYS A 251 -4.80 -6.43 27.54
C LYS A 251 -5.69 -7.66 27.68
N SER A 252 -6.97 -7.55 27.37
CA SER A 252 -7.93 -8.67 27.41
C SER A 252 -7.53 -9.78 26.43
N VAL A 253 -7.17 -9.42 25.20
CA VAL A 253 -6.67 -10.37 24.19
C VAL A 253 -5.33 -10.98 24.62
N ALA A 254 -4.40 -10.16 25.07
CA ALA A 254 -3.09 -10.62 25.54
C ALA A 254 -3.22 -11.63 26.69
N SER A 255 -4.10 -11.36 27.66
CA SER A 255 -4.39 -12.27 28.76
C SER A 255 -5.01 -13.59 28.28
N LYS A 256 -6.02 -13.53 27.38
CA LYS A 256 -6.71 -14.72 26.86
C LYS A 256 -5.75 -15.68 26.15
N PHE A 257 -4.76 -15.16 25.44
CA PHE A 257 -3.81 -15.95 24.64
C PHE A 257 -2.42 -16.06 25.25
N SER A 258 -2.24 -15.61 26.50
CA SER A 258 -0.95 -15.61 27.22
C SER A 258 0.16 -14.92 26.41
N ILE A 259 -0.14 -13.80 25.76
CA ILE A 259 0.80 -13.00 24.98
C ILE A 259 1.47 -11.97 25.89
N PRO A 260 2.80 -11.99 26.06
CA PRO A 260 3.53 -10.89 26.71
C PRO A 260 3.30 -9.59 25.91
N LEU A 261 2.66 -8.59 26.53
CA LEU A 261 2.29 -7.32 25.92
C LEU A 261 3.12 -6.17 26.48
N GLU A 262 3.88 -5.52 25.64
CA GLU A 262 4.57 -4.27 25.95
C GLU A 262 3.70 -3.06 25.55
N ILE A 263 3.44 -2.17 26.48
CA ILE A 263 2.66 -0.95 26.24
C ILE A 263 3.61 0.22 26.15
N VAL A 264 3.67 0.84 24.99
CA VAL A 264 4.47 2.03 24.70
C VAL A 264 3.63 3.26 24.96
N ASN A 265 4.05 4.09 25.91
CA ASN A 265 3.42 5.38 26.12
C ASN A 265 3.78 6.32 24.94
N GLY A 266 2.79 6.73 24.18
CA GLY A 266 2.98 7.61 23.02
C GLY A 266 3.58 8.96 23.39
N ASN A 267 3.35 9.46 24.64
CA ASN A 267 3.93 10.72 25.10
C ASN A 267 5.44 10.64 25.29
N ASP A 268 5.97 9.44 25.53
CA ASP A 268 7.41 9.20 25.77
C ASP A 268 8.18 8.95 24.44
N ILE A 269 7.48 8.87 23.31
CA ILE A 269 8.12 8.70 22.01
C ILE A 269 8.82 10.02 21.64
N ASN A 270 10.13 9.95 21.49
CA ASN A 270 10.90 11.10 21.03
C ASN A 270 10.57 11.41 19.57
N VAL A 271 10.18 12.65 19.31
CA VAL A 271 9.97 13.14 17.95
C VAL A 271 11.33 13.46 17.33
N PRO A 272 11.76 12.83 16.22
CA PRO A 272 13.05 13.14 15.60
C PRO A 272 13.03 14.54 14.96
N SER A 273 14.22 15.15 14.79
CA SER A 273 14.39 16.28 13.89
C SER A 273 14.50 15.79 12.44
N VAL A 274 13.88 16.49 11.52
CA VAL A 274 14.04 16.19 10.08
C VAL A 274 15.44 16.52 9.57
N GLU A 275 16.17 17.40 10.28
CA GLU A 275 17.55 17.78 9.96
C GLU A 275 18.56 16.67 10.31
N ASP A 276 18.28 15.87 11.33
CA ASP A 276 19.10 14.73 11.71
C ASP A 276 19.05 13.59 10.67
N GLY A 277 18.21 13.74 9.67
CA GLY A 277 17.96 12.78 8.62
C GLY A 277 16.90 11.76 9.00
N ILE A 278 15.78 11.79 8.29
CA ILE A 278 14.76 10.75 8.37
C ILE A 278 15.13 9.65 7.38
N PRO A 279 15.15 8.38 7.79
CA PRO A 279 15.33 7.28 6.87
C PRO A 279 14.32 7.35 5.74
N ILE A 280 14.78 7.30 4.50
CA ILE A 280 13.92 7.35 3.34
C ILE A 280 13.84 6.00 2.65
N ALA A 281 12.63 5.68 2.18
CA ALA A 281 12.39 4.57 1.27
C ALA A 281 12.81 4.94 -0.17
N ASN A 282 12.74 3.99 -1.09
CA ASN A 282 12.99 4.23 -2.51
C ASN A 282 12.11 5.35 -3.08
N GLU A 283 10.95 5.57 -2.50
CA GLU A 283 9.95 6.55 -2.93
C GLU A 283 9.45 7.40 -1.77
N PRO A 284 8.93 8.60 -2.04
CA PRO A 284 8.28 9.40 -1.02
C PRO A 284 7.04 8.70 -0.47
N ALA A 285 6.74 8.92 0.80
CA ALA A 285 5.57 8.38 1.49
C ALA A 285 4.75 9.50 2.12
N ASP A 286 3.43 9.37 2.04
CA ASP A 286 2.49 10.34 2.65
C ASP A 286 2.50 10.29 4.18
N PHE A 287 2.81 9.16 4.77
CA PHE A 287 2.96 9.00 6.23
C PHE A 287 4.43 8.86 6.66
N PHE A 288 5.35 9.58 6.00
CA PHE A 288 6.79 9.53 6.26
C PHE A 288 7.17 9.72 7.74
N TRP A 289 6.42 10.54 8.45
CA TRP A 289 6.60 10.81 9.87
C TRP A 289 6.31 9.59 10.75
N GLN A 290 5.45 8.66 10.32
CA GLN A 290 5.17 7.43 11.06
C GLN A 290 6.42 6.53 11.10
N GLY A 291 7.09 6.33 9.96
CA GLY A 291 8.34 5.58 9.91
C GLY A 291 9.39 6.18 10.84
N ALA A 292 9.53 7.51 10.81
CA ALA A 292 10.49 8.23 11.64
C ALA A 292 10.21 8.11 13.16
N LEU A 293 8.94 8.12 13.55
CA LEU A 293 8.54 8.02 14.97
C LEU A 293 8.54 6.59 15.49
N PHE A 294 7.94 5.68 14.73
CA PHE A 294 7.67 4.33 15.23
C PHE A 294 8.75 3.32 14.86
N GLY A 295 9.51 3.53 13.80
CA GLY A 295 10.59 2.64 13.38
C GLY A 295 11.60 2.37 14.50
N PRO A 296 12.18 3.40 15.14
CA PRO A 296 13.11 3.23 16.28
C PRO A 296 12.47 2.50 17.47
N VAL A 297 11.18 2.73 17.72
CA VAL A 297 10.44 2.07 18.80
C VAL A 297 10.28 0.58 18.50
N ILE A 298 9.83 0.23 17.30
CA ILE A 298 9.68 -1.16 16.85
C ILE A 298 11.03 -1.88 16.92
N LYS A 299 12.10 -1.24 16.46
CA LYS A 299 13.46 -1.78 16.54
C LYS A 299 13.90 -2.05 17.98
N LYS A 300 13.61 -1.14 18.90
CA LYS A 300 13.92 -1.31 20.33
C LYS A 300 13.19 -2.50 20.94
N ILE A 301 11.91 -2.68 20.61
CA ILE A 301 11.06 -3.75 21.15
C ILE A 301 11.39 -5.11 20.53
N CYS A 302 11.44 -5.15 19.20
CA CYS A 302 11.56 -6.40 18.46
C CYS A 302 13.02 -6.89 18.35
N GLY A 303 13.98 -5.94 18.38
CA GLY A 303 15.37 -6.22 18.05
C GLY A 303 15.56 -6.55 16.57
N THR A 304 16.76 -6.97 16.21
CA THR A 304 17.05 -7.46 14.84
C THR A 304 16.57 -8.90 14.64
N ASP A 305 16.43 -9.30 13.39
CA ASP A 305 16.04 -10.66 12.98
C ASP A 305 14.70 -11.11 13.57
N SER A 306 13.71 -10.29 13.39
CA SER A 306 12.34 -10.50 13.88
C SER A 306 11.29 -10.33 12.79
N VAL A 307 10.08 -10.73 13.09
CA VAL A 307 8.90 -10.52 12.24
C VAL A 307 7.77 -9.92 13.07
N VAL A 308 7.08 -8.95 12.50
CA VAL A 308 5.93 -8.26 13.09
C VAL A 308 4.69 -8.52 12.26
N PHE A 309 3.69 -9.12 12.86
CA PHE A 309 2.37 -9.30 12.26
C PHE A 309 1.46 -8.12 12.59
N THR A 310 0.73 -7.62 11.60
CA THR A 310 -0.19 -6.48 11.75
C THR A 310 -1.59 -6.79 11.25
N GLY A 311 -2.57 -5.97 11.62
CA GLY A 311 -3.94 -6.02 11.10
C GLY A 311 -4.15 -5.22 9.80
N PHE A 312 -3.09 -4.69 9.19
CA PHE A 312 -3.20 -3.88 7.97
C PHE A 312 -3.81 -4.69 6.82
N GLY A 313 -4.67 -4.05 6.03
CA GLY A 313 -5.34 -4.66 4.88
C GLY A 313 -6.82 -5.01 5.12
N ALA A 314 -7.22 -5.25 6.37
CA ALA A 314 -8.61 -5.63 6.69
C ALA A 314 -9.63 -4.54 6.30
N ASP A 315 -9.31 -3.27 6.51
CA ASP A 315 -10.17 -2.14 6.12
C ASP A 315 -10.36 -2.06 4.60
N GLN A 316 -9.36 -2.46 3.83
CA GLN A 316 -9.38 -2.39 2.39
C GLN A 316 -10.26 -3.48 1.75
N ILE A 317 -10.37 -4.64 2.39
CA ILE A 317 -11.08 -5.81 1.81
C ILE A 317 -12.38 -6.17 2.50
N LEU A 318 -12.54 -5.88 3.78
CA LEU A 318 -13.69 -6.32 4.60
C LEU A 318 -14.54 -5.16 5.12
N ASN A 319 -14.22 -3.93 4.71
CA ASN A 319 -15.02 -2.77 5.05
C ASN A 319 -16.09 -2.50 3.98
N ARG A 320 -17.27 -2.09 4.43
CA ARG A 320 -18.30 -1.56 3.53
C ARG A 320 -17.81 -0.28 2.87
N THR A 321 -17.99 -0.18 1.56
CA THR A 321 -17.63 1.01 0.78
C THR A 321 -18.85 1.67 0.16
N SER A 322 -18.87 3.00 0.17
CA SER A 322 -19.94 3.78 -0.47
C SER A 322 -19.95 3.64 -1.99
N THR A 323 -18.80 3.33 -2.60
CA THR A 323 -18.70 3.16 -4.06
C THR A 323 -19.43 1.93 -4.58
N VAL A 324 -19.83 0.99 -3.72
CA VAL A 324 -20.65 -0.17 -4.11
C VAL A 324 -21.95 0.24 -4.82
N VAL A 325 -22.55 1.39 -4.44
CA VAL A 325 -23.79 1.87 -5.07
C VAL A 325 -23.60 2.20 -6.55
N VAL A 326 -22.42 2.69 -6.93
CA VAL A 326 -22.10 2.94 -8.35
C VAL A 326 -21.98 1.63 -9.12
N SER A 327 -21.38 0.61 -8.52
CA SER A 327 -21.30 -0.74 -9.12
C SER A 327 -22.69 -1.37 -9.28
N LEU A 328 -23.56 -1.22 -8.28
CA LEU A 328 -24.93 -1.71 -8.34
C LEU A 328 -25.73 -1.03 -9.46
N LEU A 329 -25.57 0.28 -9.62
CA LEU A 329 -26.22 1.04 -10.68
C LEU A 329 -25.72 0.60 -12.06
N ARG A 330 -24.41 0.47 -12.25
CA ARG A 330 -23.78 0.01 -13.51
C ARG A 330 -24.18 -1.43 -13.88
N GLN A 331 -24.46 -2.27 -12.89
CA GLN A 331 -24.91 -3.65 -13.09
C GLN A 331 -26.43 -3.80 -13.17
N ASN A 332 -27.19 -2.69 -13.23
CA ASN A 332 -28.65 -2.66 -13.27
C ASN A 332 -29.35 -3.34 -12.06
N LYS A 333 -28.67 -3.38 -10.90
CA LYS A 333 -29.21 -3.95 -9.66
C LYS A 333 -30.00 -2.89 -8.87
N PHE A 334 -31.05 -2.33 -9.46
CA PHE A 334 -31.77 -1.15 -8.95
C PHE A 334 -32.40 -1.34 -7.57
N SER A 335 -32.95 -2.51 -7.24
CA SER A 335 -33.54 -2.78 -5.94
C SER A 335 -32.49 -2.69 -4.82
N TYR A 336 -31.34 -3.32 -5.01
CA TYR A 336 -30.20 -3.23 -4.08
C TYR A 336 -29.62 -1.81 -4.01
N PHE A 337 -29.51 -1.14 -5.15
CA PHE A 337 -29.06 0.24 -5.20
C PHE A 337 -29.91 1.15 -4.30
N ILE A 338 -31.23 1.12 -4.42
CA ILE A 338 -32.13 1.94 -3.59
C ILE A 338 -32.07 1.53 -2.10
N ALA A 339 -32.04 0.24 -1.82
CA ALA A 339 -31.93 -0.25 -0.44
C ALA A 339 -30.61 0.21 0.23
N THR A 340 -29.49 0.08 -0.48
CA THR A 340 -28.17 0.50 0.01
C THR A 340 -28.11 2.02 0.19
N LEU A 341 -28.62 2.81 -0.74
CA LEU A 341 -28.68 4.27 -0.60
C LEU A 341 -29.44 4.71 0.66
N ARG A 342 -30.60 4.08 0.93
CA ARG A 342 -31.38 4.38 2.14
C ARG A 342 -30.62 4.01 3.42
N ALA A 343 -29.91 2.88 3.39
CA ALA A 343 -29.11 2.45 4.54
C ALA A 343 -27.92 3.39 4.79
N MET A 344 -27.22 3.82 3.72
CA MET A 344 -26.13 4.80 3.80
C MET A 344 -26.61 6.15 4.32
N ALA A 345 -27.75 6.63 3.82
CA ALA A 345 -28.35 7.89 4.25
C ALA A 345 -28.70 7.90 5.74
N ARG A 346 -29.22 6.77 6.27
CA ARG A 346 -29.49 6.59 7.71
C ARG A 346 -28.21 6.55 8.54
N ASP A 347 -27.18 5.83 8.07
CA ASP A 347 -25.91 5.70 8.78
C ASP A 347 -25.17 7.06 8.88
N ALA A 348 -25.27 7.87 7.84
CA ALA A 348 -24.62 9.19 7.76
C ALA A 348 -25.51 10.34 8.30
N ASP A 349 -26.74 10.08 8.73
CA ASP A 349 -27.74 11.10 9.10
C ASP A 349 -27.93 12.18 8.02
N ARG A 350 -28.07 11.75 6.77
CA ARG A 350 -28.15 12.62 5.60
C ARG A 350 -29.31 12.26 4.66
N SER A 351 -29.63 13.18 3.74
CA SER A 351 -30.69 12.97 2.75
C SER A 351 -30.33 11.88 1.73
N THR A 352 -31.25 10.91 1.56
CA THR A 352 -31.13 9.88 0.50
C THR A 352 -31.00 10.53 -0.89
N MET A 353 -31.60 11.69 -1.12
CA MET A 353 -31.54 12.39 -2.40
C MET A 353 -30.12 12.89 -2.70
N ASN A 354 -29.37 13.33 -1.70
CA ASN A 354 -27.97 13.71 -1.87
C ASN A 354 -27.14 12.51 -2.34
N PHE A 355 -27.26 11.36 -1.67
CA PHE A 355 -26.55 10.16 -2.08
C PHE A 355 -26.98 9.66 -3.47
N LEU A 356 -28.27 9.77 -3.80
CA LEU A 356 -28.77 9.43 -5.13
C LEU A 356 -28.11 10.29 -6.22
N TRP A 357 -28.15 11.61 -6.05
CA TRP A 357 -27.53 12.54 -6.99
C TRP A 357 -26.04 12.27 -7.19
N GLN A 358 -25.34 12.08 -6.10
CA GLN A 358 -23.92 11.76 -6.09
C GLN A 358 -23.61 10.45 -6.83
N SER A 359 -24.38 9.40 -6.54
CA SER A 359 -24.21 8.10 -7.20
C SER A 359 -24.46 8.17 -8.71
N LEU A 360 -25.47 8.95 -9.12
CA LEU A 360 -25.76 9.19 -10.53
C LEU A 360 -24.62 9.92 -11.23
N LEU A 361 -24.06 10.97 -10.62
CA LEU A 361 -22.90 11.69 -11.16
C LEU A 361 -21.69 10.76 -11.35
N CYS A 362 -21.40 9.91 -10.36
CA CYS A 362 -20.28 8.96 -10.43
C CYS A 362 -20.51 7.81 -11.41
N ALA A 363 -21.76 7.52 -11.75
CA ALA A 363 -22.09 6.51 -12.75
C ALA A 363 -22.01 7.03 -14.19
N LEU A 364 -21.90 8.35 -14.39
CA LEU A 364 -21.78 8.95 -15.71
C LEU A 364 -20.54 8.46 -16.46
N PRO A 365 -20.61 8.39 -17.79
CA PRO A 365 -19.43 8.15 -18.61
C PRO A 365 -18.33 9.18 -18.30
N LYS A 366 -17.10 8.73 -18.17
CA LYS A 366 -15.93 9.54 -17.81
C LYS A 366 -15.85 10.88 -18.55
N LYS A 367 -16.09 10.86 -19.88
CA LYS A 367 -16.03 12.08 -20.70
C LYS A 367 -17.02 13.15 -20.23
N ILE A 368 -18.21 12.73 -19.79
CA ILE A 368 -19.26 13.62 -19.27
C ILE A 368 -18.87 14.08 -17.87
N MET A 369 -18.41 13.19 -17.02
CA MET A 369 -17.95 13.52 -15.66
C MET A 369 -16.80 14.54 -15.70
N LEU A 370 -15.77 14.31 -16.51
CA LEU A 370 -14.64 15.25 -16.68
C LEU A 370 -15.10 16.60 -17.25
N ALA A 371 -16.07 16.61 -18.16
CA ALA A 371 -16.63 17.85 -18.70
C ALA A 371 -17.40 18.64 -17.62
N LEU A 372 -18.20 17.94 -16.79
CA LEU A 372 -18.93 18.56 -15.67
C LEU A 372 -17.97 19.11 -14.61
N MET A 373 -16.83 18.46 -14.41
CA MET A 373 -15.77 18.94 -13.51
C MET A 373 -14.98 20.15 -14.07
N GLY A 374 -15.27 20.59 -15.29
CA GLY A 374 -14.55 21.71 -15.91
C GLY A 374 -13.12 21.37 -16.35
N ILE A 375 -12.67 20.11 -16.19
CA ILE A 375 -11.29 19.70 -16.48
C ILE A 375 -10.92 19.93 -17.94
N ARG A 376 -11.91 19.84 -18.87
CA ARG A 376 -11.70 20.13 -20.29
C ARG A 376 -11.74 21.63 -20.62
N ALA A 377 -12.50 22.43 -19.85
CA ALA A 377 -12.65 23.86 -20.07
C ALA A 377 -11.60 24.71 -19.35
N GLY A 378 -10.76 24.11 -18.53
CA GLY A 378 -9.76 24.83 -17.74
C GLY A 378 -10.25 25.35 -16.40
N GLU A 379 -11.50 25.16 -16.09
CA GLU A 379 -12.06 25.49 -14.80
C GLU A 379 -12.18 24.20 -13.99
N TYR A 380 -11.42 24.10 -12.90
CA TYR A 380 -11.61 23.03 -11.92
C TYR A 380 -12.83 23.40 -11.07
N ARG A 381 -13.94 22.71 -11.28
CA ARG A 381 -15.11 22.83 -10.42
C ARG A 381 -15.18 21.61 -9.52
N PRO A 382 -15.09 21.77 -8.19
CA PRO A 382 -15.25 20.67 -7.26
C PRO A 382 -16.73 20.25 -7.22
N PHE A 383 -17.13 19.41 -8.15
CA PHE A 383 -18.51 18.91 -8.24
C PHE A 383 -18.68 17.54 -7.59
N LEU A 384 -17.59 16.94 -7.09
CA LEU A 384 -17.65 15.63 -6.47
C LEU A 384 -17.89 15.75 -4.99
N PRO A 385 -18.97 15.16 -4.53
CA PRO A 385 -19.34 15.16 -3.13
C PRO A 385 -18.32 14.40 -2.29
N GLU A 386 -17.99 14.97 -1.14
CA GLU A 386 -17.08 14.41 -0.14
C GLU A 386 -17.43 12.98 0.30
N GLU A 387 -18.63 12.53 0.01
CA GLU A 387 -19.29 11.41 0.67
C GLU A 387 -19.30 10.12 -0.14
N LEU A 388 -19.06 10.17 -1.44
CA LEU A 388 -19.07 8.97 -2.30
C LEU A 388 -17.76 8.21 -2.31
N GLY A 389 -16.96 8.43 -1.34
CA GLY A 389 -15.88 7.53 -1.07
C GLY A 389 -14.51 8.06 -1.39
N ASP A 390 -13.60 7.38 -0.76
CA ASP A 390 -12.19 7.66 -0.78
C ASP A 390 -11.60 7.71 -2.20
N GLY A 391 -12.25 7.06 -3.19
CA GLY A 391 -11.81 7.08 -4.59
C GLY A 391 -12.05 8.39 -5.34
N LEU A 392 -12.94 9.28 -4.84
CA LEU A 392 -13.30 10.53 -5.51
C LEU A 392 -12.94 11.78 -4.69
N ARG A 393 -12.58 11.63 -3.43
CA ARG A 393 -12.05 12.70 -2.57
C ARG A 393 -10.76 13.32 -3.09
N HIS A 394 -10.08 12.62 -3.98
CA HIS A 394 -8.75 12.96 -4.46
C HIS A 394 -8.70 14.21 -5.33
N PHE A 395 -9.85 14.68 -5.81
CA PHE A 395 -9.93 15.80 -6.75
C PHE A 395 -10.38 17.13 -6.14
N GLN A 396 -10.31 17.25 -4.83
CA GLN A 396 -10.57 18.54 -4.20
C GLN A 396 -9.44 19.53 -4.51
N PRO A 397 -9.79 20.82 -4.77
CA PRO A 397 -8.81 21.84 -5.01
C PRO A 397 -7.83 21.89 -3.85
N ILE A 398 -6.56 21.95 -4.18
CA ILE A 398 -5.50 22.21 -3.21
C ILE A 398 -5.28 23.73 -3.22
N PRO A 399 -5.56 24.47 -2.14
CA PRO A 399 -5.53 25.93 -2.14
C PRO A 399 -4.18 26.50 -2.62
N TRP A 400 -3.10 25.83 -2.25
CA TRP A 400 -1.74 26.24 -2.58
C TRP A 400 -1.21 25.64 -3.91
N LEU A 401 -2.08 25.00 -4.69
CA LEU A 401 -1.72 24.43 -6.00
C LEU A 401 -2.70 24.92 -7.07
N ASN A 402 -2.27 25.87 -7.88
CA ASN A 402 -3.10 26.48 -8.92
C ASN A 402 -3.25 25.54 -10.14
N THR A 403 -4.06 24.49 -10.00
CA THR A 403 -4.24 23.46 -11.04
C THR A 403 -5.17 23.91 -12.18
N GLY A 404 -5.96 24.97 -11.96
CA GLY A 404 -6.94 25.46 -12.93
C GLY A 404 -6.33 26.18 -14.14
N GLU A 405 -5.14 26.75 -14.02
CA GLU A 405 -4.54 27.60 -15.05
C GLU A 405 -3.52 26.88 -15.93
N SER A 406 -2.94 25.76 -15.46
CA SER A 406 -1.88 25.08 -16.20
C SER A 406 -2.42 23.95 -17.09
N PHE A 407 -2.06 23.98 -18.38
CA PHE A 407 -2.35 22.90 -19.32
C PHE A 407 -1.72 21.57 -18.88
N ASN A 408 -0.53 21.58 -18.29
CA ASN A 408 0.16 20.39 -17.80
C ASN A 408 -0.54 19.79 -16.58
N ALA A 409 -1.03 20.60 -15.64
CA ALA A 409 -1.80 20.14 -14.51
C ALA A 409 -3.12 19.48 -14.95
N ARG A 410 -3.81 20.06 -15.93
CA ARG A 410 -5.04 19.49 -16.51
C ARG A 410 -4.78 18.16 -17.20
N ARG A 411 -3.68 18.08 -17.97
CA ARG A 411 -3.27 16.84 -18.63
C ARG A 411 -2.91 15.77 -17.59
N SER A 412 -2.26 16.17 -16.51
CA SER A 412 -1.92 15.27 -15.40
C SER A 412 -3.17 14.76 -14.70
N ILE A 413 -4.11 15.62 -14.37
CA ILE A 413 -5.39 15.22 -13.79
C ILE A 413 -6.13 14.25 -14.71
N ALA A 414 -6.19 14.52 -16.01
CA ALA A 414 -6.79 13.61 -16.97
C ALA A 414 -6.06 12.25 -17.05
N SER A 415 -4.71 12.28 -17.07
CA SER A 415 -3.88 11.07 -17.06
C SER A 415 -4.06 10.24 -15.78
N ILE A 416 -4.23 10.90 -14.65
CA ILE A 416 -4.53 10.30 -13.36
C ILE A 416 -5.83 9.52 -13.40
N PHE A 417 -6.89 10.13 -13.95
CA PHE A 417 -8.18 9.45 -14.16
C PHE A 417 -8.04 8.26 -15.11
N ASP A 418 -7.27 8.42 -16.19
CA ASP A 418 -7.04 7.34 -17.16
C ASP A 418 -6.32 6.16 -16.52
N GLN A 419 -5.32 6.42 -15.71
CA GLN A 419 -4.57 5.37 -15.02
C GLN A 419 -5.38 4.73 -13.87
N GLY A 420 -6.13 5.52 -13.12
CA GLY A 420 -7.04 5.02 -12.10
C GLY A 420 -8.10 4.08 -12.67
N GLU A 421 -8.69 4.41 -13.82
CA GLU A 421 -9.60 3.50 -14.53
C GLU A 421 -8.90 2.24 -15.03
N LEU A 422 -7.72 2.36 -15.63
CA LEU A 422 -6.93 1.20 -16.09
C LEU A 422 -6.59 0.25 -14.94
N ILE A 423 -6.28 0.78 -13.76
CA ILE A 423 -6.01 -0.01 -12.57
C ILE A 423 -7.30 -0.64 -12.04
N GLN A 424 -8.40 0.12 -11.98
CA GLN A 424 -9.70 -0.42 -11.60
C GLN A 424 -10.20 -1.48 -12.58
N GLU A 425 -10.04 -1.28 -13.88
CA GLU A 425 -10.39 -2.29 -14.89
C GLU A 425 -9.49 -3.52 -14.81
N ARG A 426 -8.22 -3.34 -14.44
CA ARG A 426 -7.27 -4.45 -14.26
C ARG A 426 -7.70 -5.37 -13.13
N TYR A 427 -8.16 -4.82 -11.99
CA TYR A 427 -8.56 -5.56 -10.81
C TYR A 427 -10.07 -5.82 -10.73
N PHE A 428 -10.88 -4.92 -11.30
CA PHE A 428 -12.33 -4.90 -11.10
C PHE A 428 -13.06 -4.48 -12.36
N LYS A 429 -13.32 -5.35 -13.31
CA LYS A 429 -14.13 -5.03 -14.49
C LYS A 429 -15.44 -4.30 -14.11
N GLY A 430 -15.39 -2.97 -14.05
CA GLY A 430 -16.53 -2.12 -13.71
C GLY A 430 -17.05 -2.22 -12.28
N CYS A 431 -16.32 -2.87 -11.38
CA CYS A 431 -16.67 -2.97 -9.96
C CYS A 431 -15.86 -1.99 -9.13
N LEU A 432 -16.50 -0.98 -8.57
CA LEU A 432 -15.90 0.00 -7.65
C LEU A 432 -16.01 -0.43 -6.18
N ALA A 433 -16.30 -1.70 -5.92
CA ALA A 433 -16.56 -2.20 -4.56
C ALA A 433 -15.32 -2.24 -3.66
N ALA A 434 -14.12 -2.02 -4.22
CA ALA A 434 -12.90 -1.98 -3.43
C ALA A 434 -11.88 -0.98 -4.02
N PRO A 435 -12.17 0.32 -3.94
CA PRO A 435 -11.32 1.36 -4.50
C PRO A 435 -9.93 1.43 -3.84
N ASN A 436 -9.77 0.81 -2.67
CA ASN A 436 -8.56 0.91 -1.86
C ASN A 436 -7.64 -0.33 -1.94
N LEU A 437 -7.92 -1.29 -2.83
CA LEU A 437 -7.09 -2.51 -2.94
C LEU A 437 -5.64 -2.24 -3.36
N TYR A 438 -5.38 -1.17 -4.07
CA TYR A 438 -4.01 -0.80 -4.43
C TYR A 438 -3.14 -0.48 -3.19
N TYR A 439 -3.74 -0.04 -2.07
CA TYR A 439 -3.00 0.12 -0.81
C TYR A 439 -2.40 -1.20 -0.31
N LEU A 440 -2.98 -2.34 -0.69
CA LEU A 440 -2.47 -3.65 -0.30
C LEU A 440 -1.13 -3.99 -0.96
N SER A 441 -0.77 -3.28 -2.03
CA SER A 441 0.56 -3.37 -2.66
C SER A 441 1.61 -2.45 -2.00
N ALA A 442 1.21 -1.70 -0.97
CA ALA A 442 2.00 -0.60 -0.43
C ALA A 442 2.55 -0.75 0.99
N PRO A 443 2.30 -1.84 1.75
CA PRO A 443 2.65 -1.85 3.17
C PRO A 443 4.14 -1.56 3.43
N ASN A 444 5.02 -1.93 2.50
CA ASN A 444 6.46 -1.71 2.63
C ASN A 444 6.91 -0.29 2.25
N VAL A 445 6.06 0.54 1.67
CA VAL A 445 6.41 1.92 1.32
C VAL A 445 6.54 2.78 2.58
N VAL A 446 5.69 2.54 3.58
CA VAL A 446 5.67 3.31 4.83
C VAL A 446 6.76 2.86 5.80
N TRP A 447 7.02 1.55 5.92
CA TRP A 447 7.84 0.96 6.98
C TRP A 447 9.10 0.26 6.48
N GLY A 448 9.11 -0.19 5.21
CA GLY A 448 10.11 -1.13 4.70
C GLY A 448 11.53 -0.56 4.59
N GLY A 449 11.67 0.75 4.41
CA GLY A 449 12.99 1.38 4.25
C GLY A 449 13.82 1.32 5.53
N GLU A 450 13.20 1.48 6.70
CA GLU A 450 13.89 1.53 7.99
C GLU A 450 14.00 0.15 8.63
N LEU A 451 12.90 -0.58 8.71
CA LEU A 451 12.88 -1.88 9.36
C LEU A 451 13.62 -2.96 8.56
N GLY A 452 13.61 -2.87 7.23
CA GLY A 452 14.32 -3.81 6.38
C GLY A 452 15.83 -3.83 6.57
N ARG A 453 16.44 -2.68 6.95
CA ARG A 453 17.89 -2.59 7.29
C ARG A 453 18.27 -3.44 8.49
N ASP A 454 17.36 -3.58 9.45
CA ASP A 454 17.55 -4.34 10.68
C ASP A 454 17.05 -5.78 10.57
N ASN A 455 16.69 -6.23 9.36
CA ASN A 455 16.08 -7.53 9.10
C ASN A 455 14.80 -7.77 9.92
N ILE A 456 14.02 -6.70 10.15
CA ILE A 456 12.70 -6.75 10.75
C ILE A 456 11.68 -6.85 9.63
N TRP A 457 11.02 -7.98 9.51
CA TRP A 457 10.02 -8.20 8.48
C TRP A 457 8.63 -7.82 8.98
N GLN A 458 7.82 -7.26 8.11
CA GLN A 458 6.41 -7.03 8.39
C GLN A 458 5.55 -7.99 7.59
N MET A 459 4.61 -8.64 8.27
CA MET A 459 3.62 -9.53 7.67
C MET A 459 2.22 -8.96 7.86
N HIS A 460 1.50 -8.93 6.76
CA HIS A 460 0.15 -8.37 6.68
C HIS A 460 -0.82 -9.44 6.16
N PRO A 461 -1.31 -10.36 7.01
CA PRO A 461 -2.12 -11.50 6.54
C PRO A 461 -3.36 -11.11 5.74
N PHE A 462 -3.95 -9.93 6.04
CA PHE A 462 -5.08 -9.41 5.25
C PHE A 462 -4.69 -8.93 3.84
N CYS A 463 -3.41 -8.72 3.57
CA CYS A 463 -2.92 -8.37 2.22
C CYS A 463 -2.63 -9.60 1.36
N ASP A 464 -2.88 -10.82 1.85
CA ASP A 464 -2.64 -12.03 1.08
C ASP A 464 -3.56 -12.11 -0.14
N SER A 465 -2.99 -12.40 -1.30
CA SER A 465 -3.72 -12.46 -2.57
C SER A 465 -4.84 -13.50 -2.57
N ARG A 466 -4.69 -14.59 -1.81
CA ARG A 466 -5.72 -15.65 -1.68
C ARG A 466 -6.91 -15.16 -0.88
N LEU A 467 -6.66 -14.44 0.24
CA LEU A 467 -7.73 -13.84 1.03
C LEU A 467 -8.47 -12.76 0.22
N ILE A 468 -7.72 -11.90 -0.47
CA ILE A 468 -8.30 -10.86 -1.34
C ILE A 468 -9.18 -11.52 -2.40
N THR A 469 -8.63 -12.48 -3.15
CA THR A 469 -9.35 -13.20 -4.20
C THR A 469 -10.54 -13.95 -3.63
N GLY A 470 -10.38 -14.67 -2.51
CA GLY A 470 -11.45 -15.40 -1.84
C GLY A 470 -12.59 -14.49 -1.37
N THR A 471 -12.26 -13.32 -0.80
CA THR A 471 -13.27 -12.35 -0.38
C THR A 471 -14.17 -11.90 -1.54
N PHE A 472 -13.60 -11.65 -2.72
CA PHE A 472 -14.39 -11.17 -3.88
C PHE A 472 -15.01 -12.28 -4.72
N ARG A 473 -14.50 -13.51 -4.64
CA ARG A 473 -15.00 -14.66 -5.41
C ARG A 473 -15.98 -15.54 -4.62
N ASP A 474 -15.73 -15.71 -3.32
CA ASP A 474 -16.39 -16.73 -2.51
C ASP A 474 -17.30 -16.13 -1.44
N ILE A 475 -17.22 -14.82 -1.17
CA ILE A 475 -18.12 -14.12 -0.24
C ILE A 475 -19.06 -13.23 -1.03
N SER A 476 -20.34 -13.39 -0.77
CA SER A 476 -21.36 -12.57 -1.42
C SER A 476 -21.19 -11.10 -1.07
N TRP A 477 -21.20 -10.24 -2.09
CA TRP A 477 -20.88 -8.81 -1.95
C TRP A 477 -21.77 -8.11 -0.90
N HIS A 478 -23.03 -8.53 -0.75
CA HIS A 478 -23.96 -7.92 0.20
C HIS A 478 -23.60 -8.23 1.66
N LEU A 479 -22.82 -9.29 1.94
CA LEU A 479 -22.33 -9.59 3.29
C LEU A 479 -21.11 -8.72 3.67
N VAL A 480 -20.33 -8.27 2.70
CA VAL A 480 -19.21 -7.36 2.94
C VAL A 480 -19.70 -5.90 3.02
N HIS A 481 -20.63 -5.52 2.14
CA HIS A 481 -21.09 -4.14 1.98
C HIS A 481 -22.49 -3.88 2.55
N ASP A 482 -22.91 -4.62 3.57
CA ASP A 482 -24.19 -4.39 4.23
C ASP A 482 -24.14 -3.17 5.16
N TRP A 483 -24.83 -2.12 4.76
CA TRP A 483 -24.97 -0.88 5.52
C TRP A 483 -26.03 -0.97 6.64
N ASN A 484 -26.80 -2.08 6.75
CA ASN A 484 -27.74 -2.33 7.82
C ASN A 484 -27.15 -3.15 8.97
N SER A 485 -25.96 -3.74 8.78
CA SER A 485 -25.28 -4.55 9.77
C SER A 485 -24.24 -3.75 10.56
N LEU A 486 -23.61 -4.40 11.54
CA LEU A 486 -22.45 -3.83 12.22
C LEU A 486 -21.29 -3.66 11.22
N TYR A 487 -20.47 -2.65 11.46
CA TYR A 487 -19.22 -2.44 10.72
C TYR A 487 -18.36 -3.71 10.72
N LYS A 488 -17.93 -4.17 9.53
CA LYS A 488 -17.17 -5.43 9.33
C LYS A 488 -17.88 -6.69 9.87
N GLN A 489 -19.18 -6.81 9.68
CA GLN A 489 -19.96 -7.94 10.25
C GLN A 489 -19.37 -9.31 9.85
N ALA A 490 -18.99 -9.51 8.59
CA ALA A 490 -18.40 -10.78 8.14
C ALA A 490 -17.10 -11.13 8.90
N LEU A 491 -16.25 -10.12 9.19
CA LEU A 491 -15.06 -10.31 10.02
C LEU A 491 -15.41 -10.64 11.47
N ARG A 492 -16.43 -9.99 12.02
CA ARG A 492 -16.89 -10.25 13.40
C ARG A 492 -17.41 -11.67 13.56
N GLU A 493 -18.03 -12.25 12.54
CA GLU A 493 -18.41 -13.66 12.54
C GLU A 493 -17.20 -14.59 12.57
N ALA A 494 -16.13 -14.27 11.81
CA ALA A 494 -14.87 -15.01 11.87
C ALA A 494 -14.21 -14.99 13.26
N GLN A 495 -14.52 -13.99 14.07
CA GLN A 495 -13.94 -13.76 15.40
C GLN A 495 -14.71 -14.47 16.54
N ILE A 496 -15.88 -15.07 16.28
CA ILE A 496 -16.69 -15.79 17.28
C ILE A 496 -15.86 -16.89 17.95
N GLY A 497 -15.89 -16.93 19.28
CA GLY A 497 -15.13 -17.90 20.10
C GLY A 497 -13.61 -17.60 20.18
N ILE A 498 -13.08 -16.72 19.32
CA ILE A 498 -11.67 -16.33 19.30
C ILE A 498 -11.47 -15.06 20.12
N LEU A 499 -12.06 -13.95 19.73
CA LEU A 499 -11.93 -12.69 20.47
C LEU A 499 -12.89 -12.62 21.67
N PRO A 500 -12.57 -11.82 22.69
CA PRO A 500 -13.55 -11.46 23.73
C PRO A 500 -14.77 -10.80 23.12
N GLU A 501 -15.98 -11.15 23.59
CA GLU A 501 -17.24 -10.64 23.02
C GLU A 501 -17.35 -9.11 23.11
N GLU A 502 -16.88 -8.51 24.19
CA GLU A 502 -16.87 -7.06 24.37
C GLU A 502 -16.07 -6.34 23.27
N LEU A 503 -14.92 -6.90 22.91
CA LEU A 503 -14.13 -6.40 21.79
C LEU A 503 -14.82 -6.68 20.46
N ARG A 504 -15.32 -7.90 20.25
CA ARG A 504 -15.96 -8.31 19.00
C ARG A 504 -17.20 -7.45 18.68
N LEU A 505 -17.97 -7.06 19.68
CA LEU A 505 -19.20 -6.27 19.54
C LEU A 505 -18.99 -4.76 19.74
N ARG A 506 -17.74 -4.31 19.96
CA ARG A 506 -17.46 -2.87 20.15
C ARG A 506 -18.00 -2.04 18.99
N LYS A 507 -18.46 -0.84 19.29
CA LYS A 507 -18.74 0.17 18.25
C LYS A 507 -17.43 0.60 17.59
N ARG A 508 -17.52 1.14 16.39
CA ARG A 508 -16.38 1.76 15.73
C ARG A 508 -15.91 2.94 16.57
N ASP A 509 -14.64 2.94 16.96
CA ASP A 509 -13.98 4.11 17.52
C ASP A 509 -13.11 4.73 16.43
N ASP A 510 -13.18 6.02 16.27
CA ASP A 510 -12.30 6.76 15.39
C ASP A 510 -10.96 6.94 16.13
N PHE A 511 -10.04 6.05 15.82
CA PHE A 511 -8.66 6.15 16.27
C PHE A 511 -7.89 7.07 15.32
N SER A 512 -7.23 8.10 15.86
CA SER A 512 -6.44 9.02 15.07
C SER A 512 -5.02 9.14 15.62
N PHE A 513 -4.04 9.10 14.73
CA PHE A 513 -2.65 9.46 15.02
C PHE A 513 -2.36 10.96 14.89
N ASP A 514 -3.38 11.79 14.72
CA ASP A 514 -3.26 13.22 14.42
C ASP A 514 -2.46 13.98 15.48
N GLY A 515 -2.56 13.60 16.74
CA GLY A 515 -1.77 14.18 17.82
C GLY A 515 -0.26 14.02 17.62
N PHE A 516 0.17 12.90 17.04
CA PHE A 516 1.58 12.66 16.69
C PHE A 516 2.02 13.50 15.52
N PHE A 517 1.21 13.54 14.48
CA PHE A 517 1.50 14.38 13.33
C PHE A 517 1.66 15.84 13.75
N LEU A 518 0.76 16.36 14.59
CA LEU A 518 0.86 17.72 15.10
C LEU A 518 2.14 17.94 15.95
N ARG A 519 2.51 16.99 16.81
CA ARG A 519 3.77 17.09 17.58
C ARG A 519 4.97 17.09 16.66
N PHE A 520 4.97 16.22 15.65
CA PHE A 520 6.02 16.13 14.65
C PHE A 520 6.12 17.44 13.83
N LEU A 521 4.99 17.93 13.35
CA LEU A 521 4.90 19.16 12.57
C LEU A 521 5.37 20.38 13.36
N ARG A 522 4.94 20.51 14.62
CA ARG A 522 5.34 21.63 15.51
C ARG A 522 6.82 21.62 15.83
N LYS A 523 7.38 20.45 16.13
CA LYS A 523 8.83 20.33 16.41
C LYS A 523 9.68 20.68 15.20
N ASN A 524 9.21 20.32 14.01
CA ASN A 524 9.95 20.45 12.76
C ASN A 524 9.42 21.60 11.88
N ARG A 525 8.72 22.59 12.47
CA ARG A 525 8.02 23.64 11.73
C ARG A 525 8.90 24.31 10.69
N ASP A 526 9.97 24.94 11.11
CA ASP A 526 10.82 25.75 10.25
C ASP A 526 11.59 24.91 9.21
N PRO A 527 12.26 23.81 9.58
CA PRO A 527 12.94 22.98 8.57
C PRO A 527 11.98 22.32 7.57
N LEU A 528 10.78 21.92 7.97
CA LEU A 528 9.78 21.39 7.03
C LEU A 528 9.29 22.44 6.04
N PHE A 529 9.07 23.65 6.53
CA PHE A 529 8.67 24.78 5.68
C PHE A 529 9.76 25.12 4.66
N GLU A 530 11.03 25.20 5.09
CA GLU A 530 12.17 25.45 4.20
C GLU A 530 12.32 24.32 3.16
N MET A 531 12.24 23.05 3.57
CA MET A 531 12.30 21.92 2.65
C MET A 531 11.17 21.95 1.60
N ALA A 532 9.97 22.35 2.00
CA ALA A 532 8.85 22.52 1.08
C ALA A 532 9.11 23.65 0.07
N LEU A 533 9.68 24.78 0.50
CA LEU A 533 10.07 25.86 -0.40
C LEU A 533 11.20 25.44 -1.35
N GLU A 534 12.20 24.66 -0.89
CA GLU A 534 13.25 24.10 -1.73
C GLU A 534 12.71 23.11 -2.79
N ALA A 535 11.61 22.40 -2.48
CA ALA A 535 10.97 21.46 -3.39
C ALA A 535 9.95 22.12 -4.34
N SER A 536 9.43 23.31 -4.00
CA SER A 536 8.36 23.99 -4.74
C SER A 536 8.67 24.26 -6.23
N PRO A 537 9.93 24.53 -6.68
CA PRO A 537 10.23 24.69 -8.10
C PRO A 537 9.88 23.47 -8.97
N LEU A 538 9.74 22.28 -8.36
CA LEU A 538 9.29 21.08 -9.06
C LEU A 538 7.81 21.12 -9.43
N LEU A 539 7.03 21.97 -8.76
CA LEU A 539 5.63 22.25 -9.07
C LEU A 539 5.46 23.43 -10.05
N GLU A 540 6.56 24.08 -10.46
CA GLU A 540 6.61 25.20 -11.42
C GLU A 540 5.71 26.37 -11.00
N SER A 541 4.98 26.96 -11.95
CA SER A 541 4.04 28.07 -11.71
C SER A 541 2.76 27.67 -10.96
N LEU A 542 2.62 26.39 -10.62
CA LEU A 542 1.43 25.90 -9.92
C LEU A 542 1.47 26.20 -8.42
N PHE A 543 2.65 26.37 -7.84
CA PHE A 543 2.80 26.56 -6.40
C PHE A 543 2.48 27.98 -5.98
N ASP A 544 1.48 28.14 -5.12
CA ASP A 544 1.12 29.39 -4.46
C ASP A 544 1.69 29.41 -3.05
N LYS A 545 2.77 30.18 -2.85
CA LYS A 545 3.50 30.25 -1.59
C LYS A 545 2.63 30.80 -0.44
N GLU A 546 1.83 31.85 -0.69
CA GLU A 546 1.01 32.47 0.34
C GLU A 546 -0.09 31.50 0.84
N GLN A 547 -0.76 30.85 -0.08
CA GLN A 547 -1.77 29.83 0.26
C GLN A 547 -1.15 28.61 0.94
N PHE A 548 0.06 28.22 0.54
CA PHE A 548 0.80 27.16 1.21
C PHE A 548 1.10 27.51 2.66
N GLU A 549 1.65 28.70 2.91
CA GLU A 549 1.98 29.20 4.25
C GLU A 549 0.73 29.24 5.14
N ASN A 550 -0.37 29.78 4.64
CA ASN A 550 -1.64 29.81 5.36
C ASN A 550 -2.13 28.39 5.72
N THR A 551 -2.08 27.45 4.79
CA THR A 551 -2.48 26.05 5.03
C THR A 551 -1.57 25.39 6.05
N PHE A 552 -0.27 25.60 5.93
CA PHE A 552 0.75 25.03 6.82
C PHE A 552 0.54 25.53 8.26
N GLU A 553 0.37 26.84 8.47
CA GLU A 553 0.12 27.44 9.78
C GLU A 553 -1.21 26.95 10.40
N GLN A 554 -2.27 26.87 9.63
CA GLN A 554 -3.54 26.30 10.11
C GLN A 554 -3.35 24.90 10.67
N ASN A 555 -2.56 24.05 10.00
CA ASN A 555 -2.27 22.70 10.47
C ASN A 555 -1.40 22.70 11.73
N ILE A 556 -0.42 23.60 11.86
CA ILE A 556 0.38 23.81 13.09
C ILE A 556 -0.52 24.10 14.30
N PHE A 557 -1.55 24.92 14.10
CA PHE A 557 -2.55 25.24 15.15
C PHE A 557 -3.57 24.13 15.39
N GLY A 558 -3.52 23.03 14.64
CA GLY A 558 -4.42 21.89 14.83
C GLY A 558 -5.73 21.99 14.08
N VAL A 559 -5.87 22.94 13.15
CA VAL A 559 -7.02 23.00 12.24
C VAL A 559 -6.80 21.96 11.15
N GLN A 560 -7.38 20.79 11.35
CA GLN A 560 -7.33 19.73 10.35
C GLN A 560 -8.45 19.92 9.33
N THR A 561 -8.04 19.88 8.08
CA THR A 561 -8.95 19.93 6.94
C THR A 561 -8.62 18.75 6.01
N ILE A 562 -9.44 18.53 5.01
CA ILE A 562 -9.12 17.60 3.90
C ILE A 562 -7.75 17.93 3.26
N GLN A 563 -7.33 19.17 3.37
CA GLN A 563 -6.03 19.65 2.89
C GLN A 563 -4.84 19.14 3.71
N THR A 564 -5.05 18.71 4.97
CA THR A 564 -4.00 18.17 5.85
C THR A 564 -3.30 16.98 5.22
N GLN A 565 -4.05 16.08 4.61
CA GLN A 565 -3.48 14.90 3.97
C GLN A 565 -2.60 15.27 2.75
N LYS A 566 -3.04 16.25 1.97
CA LYS A 566 -2.29 16.74 0.80
C LYS A 566 -1.05 17.53 1.19
N LEU A 567 -1.15 18.32 2.25
CA LEU A 567 0.00 18.98 2.87
C LEU A 567 1.02 17.92 3.34
N ASN A 568 0.57 16.91 4.06
CA ASN A 568 1.43 15.82 4.55
C ASN A 568 2.18 15.11 3.41
N ARG A 569 1.54 14.88 2.28
CA ARG A 569 2.17 14.33 1.07
C ARG A 569 3.27 15.23 0.53
N PHE A 570 2.97 16.51 0.37
CA PHE A 570 3.98 17.44 -0.15
C PHE A 570 5.17 17.57 0.78
N LEU A 571 4.95 17.62 2.09
CA LEU A 571 6.02 17.60 3.09
C LEU A 571 6.84 16.29 3.02
N GLY A 572 6.16 15.14 2.92
CA GLY A 572 6.83 13.85 2.75
C GLY A 572 7.68 13.78 1.49
N PHE A 573 7.18 14.33 0.40
CA PHE A 573 7.95 14.46 -0.83
C PHE A 573 9.15 15.40 -0.65
N ALA A 574 8.99 16.55 -0.02
CA ALA A 574 10.07 17.53 0.19
C ALA A 574 11.21 16.94 1.03
N VAL A 575 10.87 16.26 2.13
CA VAL A 575 11.84 15.55 2.97
C VAL A 575 12.55 14.44 2.18
N TRP A 576 11.80 13.65 1.42
CA TRP A 576 12.38 12.61 0.57
C TRP A 576 13.34 13.20 -0.48
N ALA A 577 12.95 14.25 -1.18
CA ALA A 577 13.75 14.89 -2.23
C ALA A 577 15.08 15.44 -1.68
N LYS A 578 15.05 16.09 -0.51
CA LYS A 578 16.25 16.61 0.16
C LYS A 578 17.21 15.47 0.53
N ASN A 579 16.70 14.45 1.20
CA ASN A 579 17.49 13.30 1.62
C ASN A 579 18.00 12.47 0.41
N PHE A 580 17.20 12.34 -0.64
CA PHE A 580 17.60 11.67 -1.88
C PHE A 580 18.81 12.36 -2.51
N ARG A 581 18.76 13.69 -2.68
CA ARG A 581 19.87 14.48 -3.21
C ARG A 581 21.14 14.32 -2.37
N LYS A 582 21.00 14.39 -1.04
CA LYS A 582 22.10 14.18 -0.09
C LYS A 582 22.75 12.81 -0.29
N LEU A 583 21.97 11.75 -0.35
CA LEU A 583 22.47 10.38 -0.57
C LEU A 583 23.18 10.20 -1.92
N LEU A 584 22.71 10.85 -2.97
CA LEU A 584 23.37 10.79 -4.27
C LEU A 584 24.73 11.47 -4.26
N ILE A 585 24.89 12.57 -3.50
CA ILE A 585 26.13 13.34 -3.40
C ILE A 585 27.15 12.63 -2.48
N GLU A 586 26.71 12.19 -1.31
CA GLU A 586 27.59 11.63 -0.26
C GLU A 586 28.07 10.21 -0.57
N SER A 587 27.41 9.51 -1.43
CA SER A 587 27.80 8.14 -1.75
C SER A 587 28.79 8.11 -2.91
N PRO A 588 29.91 7.39 -2.80
CA PRO A 588 30.92 7.32 -3.86
C PRO A 588 30.29 6.78 -5.15
N ARG A 589 30.73 7.32 -6.30
CA ARG A 589 30.36 6.78 -7.61
C ARG A 589 30.73 5.30 -7.66
N VAL A 590 29.81 4.49 -8.09
CA VAL A 590 30.08 3.07 -8.34
C VAL A 590 30.62 3.02 -9.77
N ASP A 591 31.96 3.12 -9.93
CA ASP A 591 32.62 3.06 -11.24
C ASP A 591 32.55 1.65 -11.86
N SER A 592 32.19 0.65 -11.08
CA SER A 592 31.92 -0.73 -11.52
C SER A 592 30.88 -1.36 -10.59
N LEU A 593 30.08 -2.27 -11.13
CA LEU A 593 29.26 -3.17 -10.28
C LEU A 593 30.23 -3.91 -9.34
N PRO A 594 29.95 -3.99 -8.03
CA PRO A 594 30.83 -4.73 -7.12
C PRO A 594 30.96 -6.16 -7.64
N GLU A 595 32.19 -6.59 -7.89
CA GLU A 595 32.47 -8.01 -8.10
C GLU A 595 32.07 -8.74 -6.81
N PHE A 596 31.07 -9.58 -6.88
CA PHE A 596 30.65 -10.40 -5.76
C PHE A 596 31.44 -11.70 -5.81
N THR A 597 32.39 -11.83 -4.90
CA THR A 597 33.00 -13.09 -4.49
C THR A 597 32.04 -13.90 -3.63
#